data_bf0af4be95459e63ea530f214772937d
#
_entry.id   bf0af4be95459e63ea530f214772937d
#
_cell.length_a   1.000
_cell.length_b   1.000
_cell.length_c   1.000
_cell.angle_alpha   90.00
_cell.angle_beta   90.00
_cell.angle_gamma   90.00
#
_symmetry.space_group_name_H-M   'P 1'
#
loop_
_entity.id
_entity.type
_entity.pdbx_description
1 polymer ?
#
loop_
_entity_poly.entity_id
_entity_poly.type
_entity_poly.pdbx_seq_one_letter_code
_entity_poly.pdbx_strand_id
1 'polypeptide(L)'
;QRQMCIRDRREAVAASTSETQAADYFAQVRLSRQESRDSAVELLEETIAYDEGTEVGEAACQTLNNIVGTALSEAQIESLVIAKGYDDCVTYINDGVVCVAVSAPAEGLSDADAALISDIVTSQTDYMLSQVRIIEVKP
;
A
#
# COMPACT_ATOMS: atom_id res chain seq x y z
N GLN A 1 -16.68 8.95 -30.27
CA GLN A 1 -17.17 7.69 -30.75
C GLN A 1 -16.73 6.51 -29.93
N ARG A 2 -15.49 6.32 -29.90
CA ARG A 2 -14.92 5.28 -29.11
C ARG A 2 -15.26 5.45 -27.65
N GLN A 3 -15.35 6.65 -27.20
CA GLN A 3 -15.74 6.91 -25.85
C GLN A 3 -17.14 6.47 -25.55
N MET A 4 -18.01 6.57 -26.52
CA MET A 4 -19.35 6.09 -26.33
C MET A 4 -19.37 4.60 -26.14
N CYS A 5 -18.58 3.90 -26.92
CA CYS A 5 -18.49 2.46 -26.77
C CYS A 5 -17.97 2.07 -25.42
N ILE A 6 -17.00 2.81 -24.91
CA ILE A 6 -16.46 2.55 -23.59
C ILE A 6 -17.51 2.81 -22.52
N ARG A 7 -18.27 3.87 -22.70
CA ARG A 7 -19.32 4.19 -21.76
C ARG A 7 -20.41 3.13 -21.75
N ASP A 8 -20.78 2.66 -22.94
CA ASP A 8 -21.79 1.61 -23.05
C ASP A 8 -21.34 0.36 -22.34
N ARG A 9 -20.07 0.03 -22.49
CA ARG A 9 -19.53 -1.13 -21.86
C ARG A 9 -19.59 -1.04 -20.35
N ARG A 10 -19.30 0.13 -19.83
CA ARG A 10 -19.38 0.33 -18.39
C ARG A 10 -20.80 0.16 -17.88
N GLU A 11 -21.75 0.68 -18.61
CA GLU A 11 -23.13 0.54 -18.19
C GLU A 11 -23.59 -0.91 -18.26
N ALA A 12 -23.12 -1.62 -19.25
CA ALA A 12 -23.52 -3.01 -19.42
C ALA A 12 -23.06 -3.89 -18.28
N VAL A 13 -21.97 -3.54 -17.63
CA VAL A 13 -21.43 -4.34 -16.53
C VAL A 13 -21.50 -3.61 -15.22
N ALA A 14 -22.50 -2.78 -15.04
CA ALA A 14 -22.62 -1.99 -13.83
C ALA A 14 -22.66 -2.83 -12.57
N ALA A 15 -23.19 -4.03 -12.64
CA ALA A 15 -23.29 -4.90 -11.47
C ALA A 15 -21.91 -5.27 -10.92
N SER A 16 -20.90 -5.37 -11.77
CA SER A 16 -19.57 -5.74 -11.36
C SER A 16 -18.63 -4.56 -11.29
N THR A 17 -19.11 -3.35 -11.56
CA THR A 17 -18.28 -2.16 -11.60
C THR A 17 -17.60 -1.89 -10.26
N SER A 18 -18.31 -2.12 -9.17
CA SER A 18 -17.75 -1.87 -7.84
C SER A 18 -16.54 -2.73 -7.57
N GLU A 19 -16.62 -4.02 -7.89
CA GLU A 19 -15.48 -4.91 -7.71
C GLU A 19 -14.31 -4.48 -8.58
N THR A 20 -14.60 -4.10 -9.82
CA THR A 20 -13.57 -3.64 -10.73
C THR A 20 -12.90 -2.39 -10.21
N GLN A 21 -13.69 -1.46 -9.66
CA GLN A 21 -13.15 -0.22 -9.10
C GLN A 21 -12.27 -0.49 -7.91
N ALA A 22 -12.67 -1.41 -7.03
CA ALA A 22 -11.85 -1.77 -5.89
C ALA A 22 -10.54 -2.41 -6.33
N ALA A 23 -10.61 -3.34 -7.29
CA ALA A 23 -9.41 -3.99 -7.81
C ALA A 23 -8.49 -2.96 -8.48
N ASP A 24 -9.07 -2.02 -9.22
CA ASP A 24 -8.30 -0.95 -9.86
C ASP A 24 -7.63 -0.05 -8.82
N TYR A 25 -8.32 0.26 -7.75
CA TYR A 25 -7.77 1.07 -6.68
C TYR A 25 -6.53 0.40 -6.09
N PHE A 26 -6.63 -0.87 -5.73
CA PHE A 26 -5.51 -1.59 -5.16
C PHE A 26 -4.35 -1.69 -6.14
N ALA A 27 -4.65 -1.99 -7.40
CA ALA A 27 -3.62 -2.06 -8.42
C ALA A 27 -2.93 -0.71 -8.62
N GLN A 28 -3.69 0.37 -8.61
CA GLN A 28 -3.17 1.71 -8.78
C GLN A 28 -2.26 2.09 -7.61
N VAL A 29 -2.68 1.80 -6.41
CA VAL A 29 -1.86 2.12 -5.22
C VAL A 29 -0.57 1.30 -5.24
N ARG A 30 -0.65 0.03 -5.61
CA ARG A 30 0.54 -0.82 -5.70
C ARG A 30 1.50 -0.31 -6.75
N LEU A 31 0.97 0.09 -7.91
CA LEU A 31 1.80 0.62 -8.99
C LEU A 31 2.45 1.92 -8.58
N SER A 32 1.69 2.81 -7.98
CA SER A 32 2.21 4.10 -7.52
C SER A 32 3.31 3.90 -6.48
N ARG A 33 3.09 2.98 -5.54
CA ARG A 33 4.07 2.65 -4.52
C ARG A 33 5.34 2.10 -5.16
N GLN A 34 5.18 1.21 -6.14
CA GLN A 34 6.30 0.59 -6.82
C GLN A 34 7.11 1.62 -7.59
N GLU A 35 6.43 2.50 -8.32
CA GLU A 35 7.10 3.53 -9.11
C GLU A 35 7.87 4.50 -8.22
N SER A 36 7.25 4.93 -7.13
CA SER A 36 7.92 5.83 -6.18
C SER A 36 9.13 5.17 -5.57
N ARG A 37 8.98 3.90 -5.22
CA ARG A 37 10.07 3.17 -4.60
C ARG A 37 11.20 2.92 -5.58
N ASP A 38 10.88 2.55 -6.82
CA ASP A 38 11.89 2.32 -7.85
C ASP A 38 12.66 3.60 -8.14
N SER A 39 11.98 4.73 -8.21
CA SER A 39 12.64 6.02 -8.45
C SER A 39 13.58 6.37 -7.30
N ALA A 40 13.12 6.15 -6.06
CA ALA A 40 13.93 6.43 -4.89
C ALA A 40 15.17 5.53 -4.84
N VAL A 41 15.00 4.24 -5.14
CA VAL A 41 16.10 3.29 -5.15
C VAL A 41 17.13 3.66 -6.21
N GLU A 42 16.66 4.01 -7.41
CA GLU A 42 17.55 4.40 -8.50
C GLU A 42 18.36 5.63 -8.13
N LEU A 43 17.71 6.63 -7.56
CA LEU A 43 18.40 7.84 -7.13
C LEU A 43 19.42 7.56 -6.04
N LEU A 44 19.05 6.71 -5.09
CA LEU A 44 19.95 6.35 -4.00
C LEU A 44 21.15 5.55 -4.50
N GLU A 45 20.94 4.66 -5.46
CA GLU A 45 22.02 3.88 -6.03
C GLU A 45 23.01 4.80 -6.75
N GLU A 46 22.52 5.82 -7.46
CA GLU A 46 23.37 6.80 -8.10
C GLU A 46 24.18 7.57 -7.05
N THR A 47 23.52 7.97 -5.96
CA THR A 47 24.17 8.69 -4.89
C THR A 47 25.26 7.85 -4.23
N ILE A 48 24.97 6.58 -4.00
CA ILE A 48 25.93 5.66 -3.40
C ILE A 48 27.15 5.52 -4.29
N ALA A 49 26.94 5.35 -5.59
CA ALA A 49 28.04 5.18 -6.54
C ALA A 49 28.89 6.44 -6.64
N TYR A 50 28.24 7.62 -6.58
CA TYR A 50 28.95 8.89 -6.75
C TYR A 50 29.71 9.29 -5.49
N ASP A 51 29.11 9.03 -4.32
CA ASP A 51 29.64 9.47 -3.05
C ASP A 51 30.15 8.31 -2.20
N GLU A 52 30.68 7.28 -2.85
CA GLU A 52 31.16 6.10 -2.17
C GLU A 52 32.21 6.47 -1.12
N GLY A 53 32.04 5.97 0.08
CA GLY A 53 32.97 6.23 1.16
C GLY A 53 32.76 7.55 1.87
N THR A 54 31.78 8.35 1.48
CA THR A 54 31.47 9.61 2.15
C THR A 54 30.26 9.46 3.06
N GLU A 55 30.03 10.47 3.91
CA GLU A 55 28.87 10.46 4.78
C GLU A 55 27.56 10.46 3.99
N VAL A 56 27.54 11.14 2.86
CA VAL A 56 26.37 11.19 1.98
C VAL A 56 26.09 9.78 1.43
N GLY A 57 27.13 9.09 0.99
CA GLY A 57 26.98 7.74 0.48
C GLY A 57 26.50 6.77 1.55
N GLU A 58 27.02 6.90 2.76
CA GLU A 58 26.58 6.06 3.88
C GLU A 58 25.12 6.33 4.25
N ALA A 59 24.73 7.59 4.27
CA ALA A 59 23.35 7.97 4.55
C ALA A 59 22.41 7.41 3.48
N ALA A 60 22.83 7.43 2.22
CA ALA A 60 22.04 6.86 1.13
C ALA A 60 21.91 5.35 1.28
N CYS A 61 22.96 4.65 1.67
CA CYS A 61 22.90 3.22 1.94
C CYS A 61 21.91 2.90 3.04
N GLN A 62 21.91 3.70 4.09
CA GLN A 62 21.03 3.49 5.22
C GLN A 62 19.58 3.72 4.82
N THR A 63 19.33 4.76 4.01
CA THR A 63 17.99 5.03 3.50
C THR A 63 17.51 3.87 2.60
N LEU A 64 18.41 3.35 1.78
CA LEU A 64 18.06 2.20 0.94
C LEU A 64 17.67 0.99 1.77
N ASN A 65 18.43 0.72 2.84
CA ASN A 65 18.08 -0.37 3.75
C ASN A 65 16.74 -0.14 4.42
N ASN A 66 16.43 1.10 4.76
CA ASN A 66 15.13 1.44 5.34
C ASN A 66 13.99 1.18 4.37
N ILE A 67 14.21 1.49 3.09
CA ILE A 67 13.19 1.23 2.06
C ILE A 67 12.92 -0.27 1.95
N VAL A 68 13.97 -1.08 1.97
CA VAL A 68 13.81 -2.54 1.91
C VAL A 68 13.07 -3.04 3.15
N GLY A 69 13.44 -2.56 4.33
CA GLY A 69 12.76 -2.94 5.57
C GLY A 69 11.30 -2.55 5.58
N THR A 70 11.00 -1.37 5.08
CA THR A 70 9.62 -0.91 4.94
C THR A 70 8.83 -1.80 4.00
N ALA A 71 9.42 -2.16 2.87
CA ALA A 71 8.75 -3.03 1.90
C ALA A 71 8.43 -4.39 2.51
N LEU A 72 9.35 -4.95 3.29
CA LEU A 72 9.10 -6.22 3.97
C LEU A 72 7.98 -6.10 5.00
N SER A 73 7.97 -5.02 5.78
CA SER A 73 6.92 -4.80 6.76
C SER A 73 5.55 -4.66 6.08
N GLU A 74 5.50 -3.92 4.99
CA GLU A 74 4.26 -3.77 4.24
C GLU A 74 3.75 -5.12 3.74
N ALA A 75 4.64 -5.94 3.18
CA ALA A 75 4.27 -7.24 2.68
C ALA A 75 3.76 -8.15 3.79
N GLN A 76 4.39 -8.11 4.95
CA GLN A 76 3.97 -8.92 6.09
C GLN A 76 2.60 -8.52 6.59
N ILE A 77 2.34 -7.21 6.68
CA ILE A 77 1.04 -6.71 7.11
C ILE A 77 -0.03 -7.16 6.12
N GLU A 78 0.23 -6.99 4.83
CA GLU A 78 -0.73 -7.39 3.79
C GLU A 78 -1.04 -8.88 3.86
N SER A 79 -0.03 -9.71 4.02
CA SER A 79 -0.21 -11.15 4.13
C SER A 79 -1.06 -11.53 5.32
N LEU A 80 -0.80 -10.90 6.47
CA LEU A 80 -1.54 -11.21 7.68
C LEU A 80 -3.00 -10.76 7.60
N VAL A 81 -3.23 -9.58 7.01
CA VAL A 81 -4.59 -9.08 6.84
C VAL A 81 -5.38 -10.01 5.91
N ILE A 82 -4.79 -10.40 4.80
CA ILE A 82 -5.44 -11.30 3.85
C ILE A 82 -5.70 -12.66 4.51
N ALA A 83 -4.77 -13.13 5.34
CA ALA A 83 -4.93 -14.39 6.06
C ALA A 83 -6.11 -14.37 7.02
N LYS A 84 -6.55 -13.18 7.45
CA LYS A 84 -7.71 -13.06 8.33
C LYS A 84 -9.04 -13.12 7.58
N GLY A 85 -9.01 -13.15 6.25
CA GLY A 85 -10.21 -13.34 5.46
C GLY A 85 -10.63 -12.15 4.62
N TYR A 86 -9.82 -11.11 4.55
CA TYR A 86 -10.12 -9.96 3.72
C TYR A 86 -9.71 -10.27 2.27
N ASP A 87 -10.50 -9.79 1.33
CA ASP A 87 -10.29 -10.11 -0.09
C ASP A 87 -9.02 -9.49 -0.63
N ASP A 88 -8.71 -8.28 -0.23
CA ASP A 88 -7.50 -7.62 -0.71
C ASP A 88 -7.07 -6.57 0.29
N CYS A 89 -5.81 -6.21 0.20
CA CYS A 89 -5.23 -5.25 1.13
C CYS A 89 -3.96 -4.69 0.51
N VAL A 90 -3.76 -3.40 0.66
CA VAL A 90 -2.50 -2.77 0.31
C VAL A 90 -2.07 -1.87 1.45
N THR A 91 -0.82 -1.96 1.82
CA THR A 91 -0.25 -1.18 2.92
C THR A 91 0.86 -0.31 2.38
N TYR A 92 0.91 0.94 2.80
CA TYR A 92 2.06 1.77 2.51
C TYR A 92 2.40 2.63 3.72
N ILE A 93 3.68 2.83 3.91
CA ILE A 93 4.22 3.55 5.05
C ILE A 93 4.91 4.80 4.52
N ASN A 94 4.51 5.96 5.03
CA ASN A 94 5.04 7.22 4.56
C ASN A 94 5.01 8.23 5.69
N ASP A 95 6.13 8.91 5.91
CA ASP A 95 6.25 9.99 6.90
C ASP A 95 5.76 9.62 8.28
N GLY A 96 6.04 8.40 8.71
CA GLY A 96 5.66 7.96 10.05
C GLY A 96 4.21 7.57 10.18
N VAL A 97 3.51 7.40 9.06
CA VAL A 97 2.12 6.97 9.05
C VAL A 97 2.01 5.67 8.27
N VAL A 98 1.29 4.71 8.82
CA VAL A 98 1.02 3.44 8.16
C VAL A 98 -0.42 3.48 7.65
N CYS A 99 -0.58 3.42 6.33
CA CYS A 99 -1.90 3.41 5.72
C CYS A 99 -2.22 2.00 5.24
N VAL A 100 -3.33 1.46 5.69
CA VAL A 100 -3.78 0.13 5.30
C VAL A 100 -5.11 0.27 4.59
N ALA A 101 -5.11 0.02 3.29
CA ALA A 101 -6.34 0.03 2.50
C ALA A 101 -6.81 -1.41 2.39
N VAL A 102 -8.03 -1.67 2.82
CA VAL A 102 -8.56 -3.03 2.93
C VAL A 102 -9.89 -3.12 2.19
N SER A 103 -10.07 -4.21 1.48
CA SER A 103 -11.34 -4.48 0.83
C SER A 103 -12.40 -4.75 1.91
N ALA A 104 -13.37 -3.87 2.01
CA ALA A 104 -14.41 -3.95 3.03
C ALA A 104 -15.63 -4.68 2.50
N PRO A 105 -16.37 -5.37 3.38
CA PRO A 105 -17.64 -5.96 2.98
C PRO A 105 -18.67 -4.85 2.72
N ALA A 106 -19.83 -5.23 2.22
CA ALA A 106 -20.86 -4.26 1.84
C ALA A 106 -21.28 -3.37 3.01
N GLU A 107 -21.28 -3.93 4.22
CA GLU A 107 -21.65 -3.18 5.42
C GLU A 107 -20.51 -2.35 6.00
N GLY A 108 -19.32 -2.44 5.40
CA GLY A 108 -18.13 -1.72 5.87
C GLY A 108 -17.39 -2.49 6.95
N LEU A 109 -16.28 -1.93 7.39
CA LEU A 109 -15.47 -2.54 8.44
C LEU A 109 -16.06 -2.21 9.80
N SER A 110 -16.08 -3.21 10.68
CA SER A 110 -16.54 -3.01 12.05
C SER A 110 -15.40 -2.50 12.92
N ASP A 111 -15.73 -2.09 14.15
CA ASP A 111 -14.71 -1.68 15.12
C ASP A 111 -13.75 -2.85 15.42
N ALA A 112 -14.28 -4.06 15.43
CA ALA A 112 -13.46 -5.25 15.66
C ALA A 112 -12.48 -5.46 14.50
N ASP A 113 -12.91 -5.21 13.27
CA ASP A 113 -12.04 -5.30 12.11
C ASP A 113 -10.92 -4.26 12.19
N ALA A 114 -11.27 -3.05 12.54
CA ALA A 114 -10.28 -1.97 12.68
C ALA A 114 -9.27 -2.30 13.76
N ALA A 115 -9.74 -2.82 14.89
CA ALA A 115 -8.87 -3.19 16.00
C ALA A 115 -7.92 -4.32 15.59
N LEU A 116 -8.43 -5.31 14.85
CA LEU A 116 -7.62 -6.43 14.39
C LEU A 116 -6.52 -5.97 13.45
N ILE A 117 -6.87 -5.14 12.49
CA ILE A 117 -5.89 -4.63 11.52
C ILE A 117 -4.85 -3.77 12.22
N SER A 118 -5.29 -2.89 13.12
CA SER A 118 -4.37 -2.05 13.88
C SER A 118 -3.41 -2.88 14.73
N ASP A 119 -3.91 -3.96 15.30
CA ASP A 119 -3.10 -4.86 16.12
C ASP A 119 -2.03 -5.53 15.25
N ILE A 120 -2.40 -5.96 14.05
CA ILE A 120 -1.44 -6.54 13.11
C ILE A 120 -0.33 -5.52 12.81
N VAL A 121 -0.70 -4.29 12.49
CA VAL A 121 0.28 -3.27 12.17
C VAL A 121 1.23 -3.01 13.33
N THR A 122 0.69 -2.82 14.52
CA THR A 122 1.52 -2.50 15.68
C THR A 122 2.38 -3.68 16.12
N SER A 123 1.97 -4.92 15.81
CA SER A 123 2.78 -6.08 16.14
C SER A 123 3.90 -6.31 15.14
N GLN A 124 3.74 -5.84 13.89
CA GLN A 124 4.72 -6.04 12.84
C GLN A 124 5.66 -4.85 12.67
N THR A 125 5.37 -3.73 13.29
CA THR A 125 6.17 -2.51 13.18
C THR A 125 6.32 -1.87 14.54
N ASP A 126 7.18 -0.86 14.61
CA ASP A 126 7.35 -0.09 15.82
C ASP A 126 6.41 1.13 15.88
N TYR A 127 5.53 1.25 14.91
CA TYR A 127 4.61 2.37 14.85
C TYR A 127 3.53 2.24 15.92
N MET A 128 3.09 3.39 16.41
CA MET A 128 2.07 3.45 17.44
C MET A 128 0.69 3.43 16.80
N LEU A 129 -0.30 3.06 17.60
CA LEU A 129 -1.68 2.99 17.12
C LEU A 129 -2.13 4.31 16.50
N SER A 130 -1.71 5.43 17.06
CA SER A 130 -2.08 6.75 16.56
C SER A 130 -1.51 7.02 15.15
N GLN A 131 -0.53 6.23 14.73
CA GLN A 131 0.09 6.38 13.41
C GLN A 131 -0.54 5.48 12.36
N VAL A 132 -1.48 4.64 12.74
CA VAL A 132 -2.14 3.71 11.83
C VAL A 132 -3.42 4.32 11.28
N ARG A 133 -3.56 4.29 9.96
CA ARG A 133 -4.79 4.74 9.30
C ARG A 133 -5.33 3.59 8.47
N ILE A 134 -6.63 3.35 8.62
CA ILE A 134 -7.29 2.27 7.91
C ILE A 134 -8.26 2.90 6.91
N ILE A 135 -8.16 2.48 5.66
CA ILE A 135 -8.99 2.99 4.57
C ILE A 135 -9.87 1.86 4.11
N GLU A 136 -11.18 2.08 4.15
CA GLU A 136 -12.13 1.12 3.63
C GLU A 136 -12.27 1.31 2.13
N VAL A 137 -12.07 0.24 1.39
CA VAL A 137 -12.30 0.25 -0.06
C VAL A 137 -13.52 -0.61 -0.29
N LYS A 138 -14.64 0.03 -0.56
CA LYS A 138 -15.91 -0.68 -0.73
C LYS A 138 -16.02 -1.28 -2.12
N PRO A 139 -16.70 -2.41 -2.22
CA PRO A 139 -16.90 -3.05 -3.51
C PRO A 139 -17.68 -2.17 -4.46
#